data_d64fdb34e5176666c26e35082357bad5
#
_entry.id   d64fdb34e5176666c26e35082357bad5
#
_cell.length_a   1.000
_cell.length_b   1.000
_cell.length_c   1.000
_cell.angle_alpha   90.00
_cell.angle_beta   90.00
_cell.angle_gamma   90.00
#
_symmetry.space_group_name_H-M   'P 1'
#
loop_
_entity.id
_entity.type
_entity.pdbx_description
1 polymer ?
#
loop_
_entity_poly.entity_id
_entity_poly.type
_entity_poly.pdbx_seq_one_letter_code
_entity_poly.pdbx_strand_id
1 'polypeptide(L)'
;MKYLIVLIAVFSLGQSLAADVSKVVETPYGEQKVVFDFYFDDPHKINNALFWIRSLVNPLMDEPYGLAPEFLDIKVVIHGTEIVTVARRNYEKYRDAVERMRYYASLGVEFKVCGLAASDYDYAPDAFHEFIDVVPSAITELAHWQLQG
;
A
#
# COMPACT_ATOMS: atom_id res chain seq x y z
N MET A 1 40.05 -76.61 7.96
CA MET A 1 38.78 -75.93 7.56
C MET A 1 38.84 -74.47 8.07
N LYS A 2 38.96 -73.46 7.19
CA LYS A 2 39.03 -72.07 7.55
C LYS A 2 37.67 -71.48 7.24
N TYR A 3 36.95 -70.96 8.26
CA TYR A 3 35.68 -70.27 8.07
C TYR A 3 35.96 -68.81 7.75
N LEU A 4 35.53 -68.35 6.57
CA LEU A 4 35.56 -66.97 6.15
C LEU A 4 34.28 -66.29 6.62
N ILE A 5 34.41 -65.39 7.59
CA ILE A 5 33.25 -64.56 8.06
C ILE A 5 33.17 -63.35 7.17
N VAL A 6 32.14 -63.25 6.33
CA VAL A 6 31.82 -62.10 5.52
C VAL A 6 30.96 -61.15 6.36
N LEU A 7 31.54 -60.01 6.73
CA LEU A 7 30.84 -58.90 7.40
C LEU A 7 30.13 -58.07 6.34
N ILE A 8 28.79 -58.17 6.26
CA ILE A 8 27.97 -57.32 5.43
C ILE A 8 27.68 -56.02 6.21
N ALA A 9 28.35 -54.91 5.81
CA ALA A 9 28.04 -53.59 6.33
C ALA A 9 26.77 -53.07 5.62
N VAL A 10 25.67 -53.03 6.38
CA VAL A 10 24.43 -52.38 5.90
C VAL A 10 24.58 -50.89 6.06
N PHE A 11 24.87 -50.18 4.96
CA PHE A 11 24.80 -48.74 4.88
C PHE A 11 23.33 -48.33 4.79
N SER A 12 22.70 -47.95 5.92
CA SER A 12 21.40 -47.31 5.93
C SER A 12 21.60 -45.83 5.45
N LEU A 13 21.26 -45.58 4.19
CA LEU A 13 21.07 -44.21 3.70
C LEU A 13 19.84 -43.62 4.41
N GLY A 14 20.08 -42.88 5.48
CA GLY A 14 19.09 -42.02 6.06
C GLY A 14 18.74 -40.93 5.07
N GLN A 15 17.64 -41.07 4.33
CA GLN A 15 17.04 -39.96 3.59
C GLN A 15 16.53 -38.96 4.61
N SER A 16 17.26 -37.86 4.81
CA SER A 16 16.76 -36.66 5.49
C SER A 16 15.66 -36.08 4.62
N LEU A 17 14.40 -36.33 5.02
CA LEU A 17 13.26 -35.58 4.49
C LEU A 17 13.44 -34.15 5.01
N ALA A 18 14.09 -33.29 4.23
CA ALA A 18 14.07 -31.87 4.48
C ALA A 18 12.61 -31.42 4.43
N ALA A 19 12.07 -31.00 5.58
CA ALA A 19 10.73 -30.44 5.63
C ALA A 19 10.69 -29.24 4.67
N ASP A 20 9.70 -29.26 3.77
CA ASP A 20 9.46 -28.18 2.82
C ASP A 20 8.85 -27.00 3.61
N VAL A 21 9.71 -26.13 4.14
CA VAL A 21 9.32 -24.94 4.92
C VAL A 21 9.35 -23.70 4.02
N SER A 22 8.36 -22.82 4.24
CA SER A 22 8.32 -21.53 3.55
C SER A 22 9.61 -20.73 3.80
N LYS A 23 10.06 -20.01 2.78
CA LYS A 23 11.26 -19.16 2.87
C LYS A 23 10.85 -17.72 3.03
N VAL A 24 11.55 -16.98 3.88
CA VAL A 24 11.51 -15.51 3.88
C VAL A 24 12.41 -15.05 2.73
N VAL A 25 11.87 -14.19 1.88
CA VAL A 25 12.57 -13.63 0.73
C VAL A 25 12.63 -12.11 0.89
N GLU A 26 13.81 -11.55 0.82
CA GLU A 26 14.04 -10.12 0.74
C GLU A 26 14.17 -9.72 -0.73
N THR A 27 13.10 -9.13 -1.28
CA THR A 27 13.13 -8.61 -2.65
C THR A 27 13.95 -7.31 -2.66
N PRO A 28 14.87 -7.10 -3.60
CA PRO A 28 15.69 -5.88 -3.67
C PRO A 28 14.85 -4.72 -4.21
N TYR A 29 14.05 -4.10 -3.36
CA TYR A 29 13.24 -2.94 -3.72
C TYR A 29 14.11 -1.70 -3.94
N GLY A 30 13.76 -0.92 -4.95
CA GLY A 30 14.28 0.42 -5.24
C GLY A 30 13.16 1.46 -5.20
N GLU A 31 13.34 2.55 -5.94
CA GLU A 31 12.33 3.60 -6.12
C GLU A 31 10.97 2.99 -6.51
N GLN A 32 9.90 3.49 -5.89
CA GLN A 32 8.54 3.03 -6.12
C GLN A 32 7.68 4.15 -6.70
N LYS A 33 6.87 3.80 -7.71
CA LYS A 33 5.80 4.64 -8.24
C LYS A 33 4.49 3.88 -8.10
N VAL A 34 3.56 4.41 -7.34
CA VAL A 34 2.30 3.73 -7.02
C VAL A 34 1.14 4.69 -7.11
N VAL A 35 0.08 4.30 -7.82
CA VAL A 35 -1.20 4.96 -7.75
C VAL A 35 -2.22 4.05 -7.07
N PHE A 36 -2.82 4.52 -5.98
CA PHE A 36 -3.92 3.85 -5.30
C PHE A 36 -5.26 4.40 -5.81
N ASP A 37 -6.11 3.50 -6.26
CA ASP A 37 -7.50 3.78 -6.65
C ASP A 37 -8.41 3.53 -5.45
N PHE A 38 -8.91 4.60 -4.81
CA PHE A 38 -9.85 4.53 -3.70
C PHE A 38 -11.26 4.75 -4.25
N TYR A 39 -12.01 3.63 -4.31
CA TYR A 39 -13.41 3.60 -4.72
C TYR A 39 -14.19 2.64 -3.81
N PHE A 40 -14.78 3.19 -2.77
CA PHE A 40 -15.48 2.40 -1.76
C PHE A 40 -16.97 2.72 -1.71
N ASP A 41 -17.75 1.71 -1.31
CA ASP A 41 -19.20 1.79 -1.07
C ASP A 41 -19.55 2.18 0.38
N ASP A 42 -18.53 2.25 1.28
CA ASP A 42 -18.65 2.67 2.67
C ASP A 42 -17.48 3.60 3.03
N PRO A 43 -17.75 4.84 3.50
CA PRO A 43 -16.73 5.79 3.90
C PRO A 43 -15.75 5.27 4.95
N HIS A 44 -16.18 4.37 5.85
CA HIS A 44 -15.32 3.84 6.91
C HIS A 44 -14.21 2.92 6.39
N LYS A 45 -14.35 2.39 5.16
CA LYS A 45 -13.31 1.57 4.51
C LYS A 45 -12.02 2.34 4.23
N ILE A 46 -12.07 3.68 4.22
CA ILE A 46 -10.86 4.53 4.11
C ILE A 46 -9.80 4.15 5.16
N ASN A 47 -10.22 3.81 6.38
CA ASN A 47 -9.29 3.41 7.44
C ASN A 47 -8.51 2.15 7.10
N ASN A 48 -9.16 1.18 6.44
CA ASN A 48 -8.50 -0.05 5.97
C ASN A 48 -7.57 0.25 4.78
N ALA A 49 -8.02 1.10 3.85
CA ALA A 49 -7.22 1.49 2.70
C ALA A 49 -5.93 2.24 3.10
N LEU A 50 -5.97 3.04 4.16
CA LEU A 50 -4.77 3.69 4.71
C LEU A 50 -3.73 2.69 5.26
N PHE A 51 -4.12 1.44 5.57
CA PHE A 51 -3.16 0.38 5.88
C PHE A 51 -2.37 -0.08 4.64
N TRP A 52 -2.92 0.05 3.43
CA TRP A 52 -2.17 -0.28 2.21
C TRP A 52 -1.00 0.68 2.02
N ILE A 53 -1.23 1.99 2.24
CA ILE A 53 -0.17 2.99 2.22
C ILE A 53 0.88 2.66 3.28
N ARG A 54 0.45 2.40 4.52
CA ARG A 54 1.35 1.99 5.60
C ARG A 54 2.17 0.76 5.23
N SER A 55 1.52 -0.27 4.64
CA SER A 55 2.15 -1.52 4.28
C SER A 55 3.17 -1.38 3.14
N LEU A 56 3.06 -0.33 2.33
CA LEU A 56 4.05 0.04 1.35
C LEU A 56 5.18 0.88 1.97
N VAL A 57 4.82 1.94 2.68
CA VAL A 57 5.76 2.96 3.16
C VAL A 57 6.68 2.40 4.27
N ASN A 58 6.11 1.81 5.33
CA ASN A 58 6.90 1.42 6.49
C ASN A 58 7.99 0.38 6.16
N PRO A 59 7.68 -0.77 5.49
CA PRO A 59 8.73 -1.74 5.18
C PRO A 59 9.84 -1.20 4.30
N LEU A 60 9.54 -0.23 3.42
CA LEU A 60 10.54 0.33 2.51
C LEU A 60 11.40 1.40 3.19
N MET A 61 10.87 2.13 4.17
CA MET A 61 11.62 3.10 4.96
C MET A 61 12.44 2.44 6.08
N ASP A 62 12.03 1.26 6.55
CA ASP A 62 12.72 0.49 7.58
C ASP A 62 13.89 -0.33 6.99
N GLU A 63 14.78 -0.82 7.87
CA GLU A 63 15.81 -1.78 7.48
C GLU A 63 15.17 -3.10 6.93
N PRO A 64 15.73 -3.75 5.91
CA PRO A 64 17.05 -3.49 5.31
C PRO A 64 17.06 -2.45 4.18
N TYR A 65 15.91 -1.89 3.79
CA TYR A 65 15.82 -1.03 2.59
C TYR A 65 16.22 0.42 2.85
N GLY A 66 15.73 1.03 3.94
CA GLY A 66 16.09 2.38 4.35
C GLY A 66 15.82 3.45 3.28
N LEU A 67 14.77 3.27 2.44
CA LEU A 67 14.43 4.22 1.39
C LEU A 67 13.90 5.50 2.01
N ALA A 68 14.47 6.63 1.62
CA ALA A 68 13.94 7.94 2.01
C ALA A 68 12.59 8.22 1.33
N PRO A 69 11.69 9.01 1.95
CA PRO A 69 10.34 9.27 1.41
C PRO A 69 10.32 9.75 -0.04
N GLU A 70 11.32 10.52 -0.47
CA GLU A 70 11.46 11.03 -1.84
C GLU A 70 11.65 9.96 -2.92
N PHE A 71 11.95 8.71 -2.53
CA PHE A 71 11.98 7.56 -3.44
C PHE A 71 10.64 6.82 -3.53
N LEU A 72 9.61 7.33 -2.85
CA LEU A 72 8.27 6.75 -2.80
C LEU A 72 7.27 7.71 -3.43
N ASP A 73 7.13 7.66 -4.75
CA ASP A 73 6.17 8.47 -5.50
C ASP A 73 4.77 7.84 -5.43
N ILE A 74 3.97 8.27 -4.46
CA ILE A 74 2.67 7.68 -4.14
C ILE A 74 1.55 8.68 -4.41
N LYS A 75 0.61 8.29 -5.26
CA LYS A 75 -0.63 9.02 -5.54
C LYS A 75 -1.83 8.22 -5.02
N VAL A 76 -2.79 8.91 -4.42
CA VAL A 76 -4.05 8.32 -3.96
C VAL A 76 -5.20 9.08 -4.60
N VAL A 77 -6.01 8.41 -5.39
CA VAL A 77 -7.16 9.01 -6.09
C VAL A 77 -8.45 8.55 -5.42
N ILE A 78 -9.22 9.49 -4.88
CA ILE A 78 -10.41 9.27 -4.07
C ILE A 78 -11.64 9.63 -4.89
N HIS A 79 -12.58 8.68 -5.12
CA HIS A 79 -13.76 8.94 -5.93
C HIS A 79 -15.00 8.11 -5.61
N GLY A 80 -15.00 7.35 -4.52
CA GLY A 80 -16.17 6.63 -4.01
C GLY A 80 -16.87 7.38 -2.88
N THR A 81 -17.63 6.65 -2.05
CA THR A 81 -18.35 7.23 -0.91
C THR A 81 -17.42 7.83 0.15
N GLU A 82 -16.16 7.39 0.19
CA GLU A 82 -15.13 7.88 1.11
C GLU A 82 -14.73 9.34 0.87
N ILE A 83 -15.13 9.95 -0.23
CA ILE A 83 -14.91 11.38 -0.50
C ILE A 83 -15.43 12.27 0.64
N VAL A 84 -16.47 11.83 1.34
CA VAL A 84 -17.03 12.55 2.49
C VAL A 84 -16.04 12.66 3.67
N THR A 85 -15.05 11.74 3.73
CA THR A 85 -14.08 11.70 4.84
C THR A 85 -13.06 12.82 4.76
N VAL A 86 -12.78 13.32 3.56
CA VAL A 86 -11.78 14.36 3.31
C VAL A 86 -12.37 15.78 3.21
N ALA A 87 -13.70 15.90 3.34
CA ALA A 87 -14.38 17.19 3.42
C ALA A 87 -14.21 17.83 4.79
N ARG A 88 -13.76 19.10 4.86
CA ARG A 88 -13.50 19.82 6.12
C ARG A 88 -14.67 19.83 7.09
N ARG A 89 -15.93 19.94 6.56
CA ARG A 89 -17.14 19.93 7.40
C ARG A 89 -17.35 18.64 8.19
N ASN A 90 -16.71 17.55 7.78
CA ASN A 90 -16.85 16.22 8.38
C ASN A 90 -15.63 15.84 9.24
N TYR A 91 -14.68 16.75 9.46
CA TYR A 91 -13.42 16.49 10.16
C TYR A 91 -13.60 15.78 11.51
N GLU A 92 -14.52 16.28 12.35
CA GLU A 92 -14.72 15.70 13.69
C GLU A 92 -15.12 14.22 13.63
N LYS A 93 -15.90 13.84 12.62
CA LYS A 93 -16.35 12.45 12.44
C LYS A 93 -15.23 11.54 11.94
N TYR A 94 -14.33 12.07 11.10
CA TYR A 94 -13.30 11.28 10.40
C TYR A 94 -11.89 11.70 10.79
N ARG A 95 -11.72 12.34 11.93
CA ARG A 95 -10.45 12.92 12.41
C ARG A 95 -9.28 11.96 12.27
N ASP A 96 -9.42 10.72 12.75
CA ASP A 96 -8.31 9.74 12.71
C ASP A 96 -7.85 9.43 11.29
N ALA A 97 -8.78 9.31 10.34
CA ALA A 97 -8.44 9.09 8.93
C ALA A 97 -7.74 10.33 8.34
N VAL A 98 -8.28 11.53 8.62
CA VAL A 98 -7.71 12.79 8.14
C VAL A 98 -6.30 13.01 8.66
N GLU A 99 -6.06 12.79 9.97
CA GLU A 99 -4.72 12.99 10.55
C GLU A 99 -3.70 11.95 10.03
N ARG A 100 -4.14 10.72 9.76
CA ARG A 100 -3.29 9.72 9.10
C ARG A 100 -2.95 10.12 7.67
N MET A 101 -3.92 10.63 6.90
CA MET A 101 -3.66 11.13 5.55
C MET A 101 -2.72 12.35 5.57
N ARG A 102 -2.93 13.28 6.52
CA ARG A 102 -2.04 14.43 6.72
C ARG A 102 -0.60 14.00 7.02
N TYR A 103 -0.42 12.97 7.85
CA TYR A 103 0.89 12.40 8.12
C TYR A 103 1.54 11.84 6.85
N TYR A 104 0.81 11.06 6.04
CA TYR A 104 1.36 10.56 4.78
C TYR A 104 1.62 11.67 3.76
N ALA A 105 0.77 12.69 3.72
CA ALA A 105 1.01 13.87 2.88
C ALA A 105 2.32 14.59 3.29
N SER A 106 2.65 14.64 4.58
CA SER A 106 3.93 15.18 5.04
C SER A 106 5.15 14.35 4.62
N LEU A 107 4.95 13.10 4.23
CA LEU A 107 5.96 12.22 3.63
C LEU A 107 5.97 12.25 2.09
N GLY A 108 5.19 13.13 1.46
CA GLY A 108 5.14 13.28 0.02
C GLY A 108 4.05 12.49 -0.69
N VAL A 109 3.16 11.79 0.03
CA VAL A 109 1.99 11.15 -0.59
C VAL A 109 1.00 12.20 -1.05
N GLU A 110 0.63 12.17 -2.31
CA GLU A 110 -0.36 13.09 -2.88
C GLU A 110 -1.76 12.48 -2.83
N PHE A 111 -2.69 13.20 -2.21
CA PHE A 111 -4.09 12.82 -2.15
C PHE A 111 -4.92 13.68 -3.11
N LYS A 112 -5.66 13.03 -4.00
CA LYS A 112 -6.42 13.65 -5.06
C LYS A 112 -7.88 13.23 -4.99
N VAL A 113 -8.79 14.19 -5.13
CA VAL A 113 -10.24 13.97 -5.15
C VAL A 113 -10.77 14.18 -6.56
N CYS A 114 -11.61 13.27 -7.03
CA CYS A 114 -12.33 13.40 -8.29
C CYS A 114 -13.34 14.54 -8.24
N GLY A 115 -13.15 15.56 -9.09
CA GLY A 115 -14.06 16.71 -9.17
C GLY A 115 -15.48 16.33 -9.61
N LEU A 116 -15.63 15.32 -10.48
CA LEU A 116 -16.96 14.82 -10.86
C LEU A 116 -17.67 14.19 -9.66
N ALA A 117 -16.99 13.30 -8.92
CA ALA A 117 -17.56 12.70 -7.73
C ALA A 117 -17.82 13.75 -6.63
N ALA A 118 -16.94 14.73 -6.45
CA ALA A 118 -17.16 15.86 -5.53
C ALA A 118 -18.48 16.59 -5.85
N SER A 119 -18.72 16.86 -7.14
CA SER A 119 -19.95 17.50 -7.61
C SER A 119 -21.19 16.64 -7.34
N ASP A 120 -21.12 15.32 -7.53
CA ASP A 120 -22.22 14.39 -7.25
C ASP A 120 -22.61 14.35 -5.76
N TYR A 121 -21.66 14.68 -4.87
CA TYR A 121 -21.87 14.79 -3.42
C TYR A 121 -22.08 16.24 -2.94
N ASP A 122 -22.33 17.20 -3.85
CA ASP A 122 -22.51 18.62 -3.53
C ASP A 122 -21.34 19.24 -2.77
N TYR A 123 -20.10 18.89 -3.14
CA TYR A 123 -18.89 19.51 -2.63
C TYR A 123 -18.27 20.46 -3.67
N ALA A 124 -18.08 21.70 -3.28
CA ALA A 124 -17.25 22.64 -4.04
C ALA A 124 -15.75 22.26 -3.90
N PRO A 125 -14.89 22.62 -4.85
CA PRO A 125 -13.47 22.29 -4.79
C PRO A 125 -12.75 22.76 -3.52
N ASP A 126 -13.18 23.86 -2.93
CA ASP A 126 -12.64 24.42 -1.70
C ASP A 126 -13.19 23.78 -0.42
N ALA A 127 -14.03 22.74 -0.52
CA ALA A 127 -14.61 22.05 0.63
C ALA A 127 -13.63 21.09 1.33
N PHE A 128 -12.53 20.75 0.68
CA PHE A 128 -11.59 19.74 1.15
C PHE A 128 -10.45 20.32 2.00
N HIS A 129 -9.72 19.43 2.70
CA HIS A 129 -8.53 19.81 3.45
C HIS A 129 -7.41 20.29 2.53
N GLU A 130 -6.51 21.11 3.04
CA GLU A 130 -5.44 21.81 2.29
C GLU A 130 -4.41 20.88 1.61
N PHE A 131 -4.29 19.64 2.08
CA PHE A 131 -3.41 18.64 1.49
C PHE A 131 -4.10 17.79 0.40
N ILE A 132 -5.34 18.12 0.04
CA ILE A 132 -6.13 17.43 -1.00
C ILE A 132 -6.16 18.29 -2.26
N ASP A 133 -5.72 17.73 -3.37
CA ASP A 133 -5.91 18.30 -4.69
C ASP A 133 -7.24 17.85 -5.30
N VAL A 134 -7.95 18.74 -5.96
CA VAL A 134 -9.14 18.39 -6.73
C VAL A 134 -8.76 18.27 -8.19
N VAL A 135 -8.92 17.08 -8.76
CA VAL A 135 -8.62 16.79 -10.17
C VAL A 135 -9.90 16.67 -11.00
N PRO A 136 -9.86 16.92 -12.32
CA PRO A 136 -11.07 16.88 -13.15
C PRO A 136 -11.86 15.58 -13.05
N SER A 137 -11.17 14.44 -13.09
CA SER A 137 -11.78 13.11 -13.03
C SER A 137 -10.78 12.09 -12.50
N ALA A 138 -11.24 11.17 -11.64
CA ALA A 138 -10.43 10.08 -11.13
C ALA A 138 -9.88 9.19 -12.26
N ILE A 139 -10.72 8.84 -13.23
CA ILE A 139 -10.33 7.94 -14.32
C ILE A 139 -9.24 8.56 -15.20
N THR A 140 -9.34 9.86 -15.46
CA THR A 140 -8.32 10.59 -16.22
C THR A 140 -7.01 10.66 -15.44
N GLU A 141 -7.09 10.90 -14.13
CA GLU A 141 -5.93 10.97 -13.23
C GLU A 141 -5.23 9.62 -13.11
N LEU A 142 -5.99 8.54 -12.87
CA LEU A 142 -5.46 7.17 -12.82
C LEU A 142 -4.76 6.79 -14.14
N ALA A 143 -5.40 7.06 -15.29
CA ALA A 143 -4.80 6.79 -16.59
C ALA A 143 -3.50 7.58 -16.80
N HIS A 144 -3.47 8.85 -16.37
CA HIS A 144 -2.26 9.68 -16.45
C HIS A 144 -1.10 9.06 -15.67
N TRP A 145 -1.29 8.71 -14.41
CA TRP A 145 -0.21 8.17 -13.57
C TRP A 145 0.23 6.77 -13.98
N GLN A 146 -0.69 5.92 -14.45
CA GLN A 146 -0.34 4.61 -15.01
C GLN A 146 0.56 4.69 -16.26
N LEU A 147 0.51 5.81 -16.99
CA LEU A 147 1.37 6.06 -18.14
C LEU A 147 2.74 6.63 -17.77
N GLN A 148 2.93 7.06 -16.54
CA GLN A 148 4.20 7.64 -16.07
C GLN A 148 5.15 6.61 -15.42
N GLY A 149 4.72 5.36 -15.26
CA GLY A 149 5.62 4.28 -14.82
C GLY A 149 5.02 3.28 -13.90
#